data_3df964af1df1bf21f322aa310d5c9161
#
_entry.id   3df964af1df1bf21f322aa310d5c9161
#
_cell.length_a   1.000
_cell.length_b   1.000
_cell.length_c   1.000
_cell.angle_alpha   90.00
_cell.angle_beta   90.00
_cell.angle_gamma   90.00
#
_symmetry.space_group_name_H-M   'P 1'
#
loop_
_entity.id
_entity.type
_entity.pdbx_description
1 polymer ?
#
loop_
_entity_poly.entity_id
_entity_poly.type
_entity_poly.pdbx_seq_one_letter_code
_entity_poly.pdbx_strand_id
1 'polypeptide(L)'
;MLDTNRPPEASPARGNGSHWCPVSASSPLPTRVVLLTGPSGSGKSRLSARSGLPVLRLDDFYKEADDPSLPLVEGSSDIDWDSPLSWDADAAVAAIVELCAGGRTEVPVYSIATSSRTGTETLDISRTPLFIAEGIFAADIVARCQEMGLLADAICLRGRPSTTFRRRLARDLREGRKSLPFLLRRGWRLMRAERGIVARHTALGAHACARDEALGRLAACAAGRHRTTAAA
;
A
#
# COMPACT_ATOMS: atom_id res chain seq x y z
N MET A 1 22.33 7.69 -91.27
CA MET A 1 21.89 6.54 -90.50
C MET A 1 21.51 7.13 -89.14
N LEU A 2 20.19 7.28 -88.93
CA LEU A 2 19.58 7.99 -87.82
C LEU A 2 19.35 7.00 -86.70
N ASP A 3 19.80 7.32 -85.52
CA ASP A 3 19.44 6.54 -84.36
C ASP A 3 18.61 7.43 -83.42
N THR A 4 17.31 7.12 -83.38
CA THR A 4 16.30 7.75 -82.60
C THR A 4 15.90 6.82 -81.47
N ASN A 5 16.38 7.09 -80.25
CA ASN A 5 15.76 6.46 -79.11
C ASN A 5 15.93 7.36 -77.85
N ARG A 6 14.98 8.23 -77.66
CA ARG A 6 14.86 9.01 -76.43
C ARG A 6 13.54 8.60 -75.72
N PRO A 7 13.58 8.07 -74.52
CA PRO A 7 12.35 7.78 -73.75
C PRO A 7 11.75 9.07 -73.19
N PRO A 8 10.42 9.09 -72.96
CA PRO A 8 9.71 10.26 -72.50
C PRO A 8 9.95 10.58 -71.01
N GLU A 9 10.06 11.84 -70.71
CA GLU A 9 10.15 12.41 -69.37
C GLU A 9 8.87 12.10 -68.57
N ALA A 10 9.01 11.51 -67.41
CA ALA A 10 7.94 11.29 -66.46
C ALA A 10 7.70 12.56 -65.62
N SER A 11 6.49 13.07 -65.67
CA SER A 11 5.98 14.16 -64.82
C SER A 11 6.05 13.84 -63.32
N PRO A 12 6.39 14.74 -62.41
CA PRO A 12 6.42 14.45 -60.97
C PRO A 12 4.97 14.39 -60.44
N ALA A 13 4.64 13.21 -59.90
CA ALA A 13 3.42 13.00 -59.13
C ALA A 13 3.44 13.89 -57.85
N ARG A 14 2.41 14.71 -57.70
CA ARG A 14 2.17 15.47 -56.46
C ARG A 14 1.95 14.51 -55.30
N GLY A 15 2.93 14.43 -54.41
CA GLY A 15 2.85 13.70 -53.16
C GLY A 15 1.83 14.36 -52.23
N ASN A 16 0.76 13.60 -52.00
CA ASN A 16 -0.21 13.94 -50.95
C ASN A 16 0.48 13.76 -49.59
N GLY A 17 0.96 14.85 -49.00
CA GLY A 17 1.52 14.88 -47.67
C GLY A 17 0.44 14.56 -46.64
N SER A 18 0.27 13.29 -46.31
CA SER A 18 -0.43 12.92 -45.11
C SER A 18 0.41 13.33 -43.92
N HIS A 19 0.06 14.46 -43.30
CA HIS A 19 0.58 14.85 -41.98
C HIS A 19 0.18 13.76 -40.97
N TRP A 20 1.10 12.85 -40.74
CA TRP A 20 1.10 12.05 -39.54
C TRP A 20 1.42 12.97 -38.35
N CYS A 21 0.39 13.47 -37.66
CA CYS A 21 0.54 13.94 -36.32
C CYS A 21 0.92 12.73 -35.45
N PRO A 22 2.07 12.71 -34.80
CA PRO A 22 2.28 11.73 -33.77
C PRO A 22 1.27 12.04 -32.65
N VAL A 23 0.25 11.20 -32.51
CA VAL A 23 -0.56 11.16 -31.31
C VAL A 23 0.45 10.81 -30.22
N SER A 24 0.87 11.80 -29.44
CA SER A 24 1.59 11.58 -28.21
C SER A 24 0.67 10.75 -27.33
N ALA A 25 0.80 9.44 -27.42
CA ALA A 25 0.30 8.53 -26.43
C ALA A 25 1.07 8.89 -25.14
N SER A 26 0.46 9.76 -24.31
CA SER A 26 0.94 9.95 -22.95
C SER A 26 0.92 8.57 -22.30
N SER A 27 2.09 8.00 -22.15
CA SER A 27 2.24 6.73 -21.42
C SER A 27 1.53 6.92 -20.09
N PRO A 28 0.60 6.03 -19.72
CA PRO A 28 -0.07 6.14 -18.44
C PRO A 28 0.99 6.24 -17.35
N LEU A 29 0.82 7.17 -16.43
CA LEU A 29 1.73 7.30 -15.29
C LEU A 29 1.80 5.94 -14.60
N PRO A 30 3.01 5.46 -14.25
CA PRO A 30 3.14 4.16 -13.61
C PRO A 30 2.31 4.13 -12.33
N THR A 31 1.56 3.05 -12.14
CA THR A 31 0.78 2.83 -10.92
C THR A 31 1.72 2.82 -9.72
N ARG A 32 1.35 3.53 -8.66
CA ARG A 32 2.15 3.64 -7.43
C ARG A 32 1.32 3.36 -6.19
N VAL A 33 2.01 3.03 -5.11
CA VAL A 33 1.40 2.70 -3.81
C VAL A 33 1.58 3.83 -2.81
N VAL A 34 0.53 4.08 -2.01
CA VAL A 34 0.63 4.79 -0.74
C VAL A 34 0.63 3.77 0.39
N LEU A 35 1.70 3.71 1.16
CA LEU A 35 1.77 2.88 2.36
C LEU A 35 1.10 3.59 3.53
N LEU A 36 0.04 2.99 4.07
CA LEU A 36 -0.71 3.56 5.19
C LEU A 36 -0.51 2.72 6.44
N THR A 37 0.26 3.23 7.38
CA THR A 37 0.56 2.60 8.65
C THR A 37 -0.01 3.38 9.84
N GLY A 38 0.24 2.91 11.04
CA GLY A 38 -0.14 3.57 12.31
C GLY A 38 -0.74 2.59 13.30
N PRO A 39 -0.88 3.01 14.57
CA PRO A 39 -1.39 2.16 15.65
C PRO A 39 -2.73 1.52 15.31
N SER A 40 -2.97 0.30 15.84
CA SER A 40 -4.28 -0.34 15.72
C SER A 40 -5.36 0.57 16.30
N GLY A 41 -6.49 0.76 15.59
CA GLY A 41 -7.58 1.66 16.00
C GLY A 41 -7.36 3.14 15.68
N SER A 42 -6.24 3.54 15.04
CA SER A 42 -6.01 4.92 14.59
C SER A 42 -7.02 5.37 13.52
N GLY A 43 -7.65 4.42 12.82
CA GLY A 43 -8.68 4.67 11.82
C GLY A 43 -8.19 4.59 10.38
N LYS A 44 -7.14 3.82 10.12
CA LYS A 44 -6.60 3.54 8.77
C LYS A 44 -7.68 3.09 7.80
N SER A 45 -8.35 1.97 8.08
CA SER A 45 -9.38 1.41 7.18
C SER A 45 -10.55 2.37 6.92
N ARG A 46 -10.89 3.23 7.91
CA ARG A 46 -11.89 4.28 7.68
C ARG A 46 -11.35 5.40 6.79
N LEU A 47 -10.06 5.71 6.88
CA LEU A 47 -9.41 6.68 6.00
C LEU A 47 -9.37 6.13 4.56
N SER A 48 -8.90 4.89 4.39
CA SER A 48 -8.83 4.20 3.10
C SER A 48 -10.20 4.14 2.42
N ALA A 49 -11.24 3.72 3.14
CA ALA A 49 -12.61 3.69 2.61
C ALA A 49 -13.12 5.08 2.15
N ARG A 50 -12.70 6.16 2.83
CA ARG A 50 -13.10 7.53 2.45
C ARG A 50 -12.31 8.10 1.29
N SER A 51 -11.15 7.56 0.98
CA SER A 51 -10.32 8.02 -0.14
C SER A 51 -10.89 7.62 -1.50
N GLY A 52 -11.71 6.57 -1.56
CA GLY A 52 -12.20 6.00 -2.82
C GLY A 52 -11.13 5.26 -3.62
N LEU A 53 -9.91 5.12 -3.09
CA LEU A 53 -8.84 4.36 -3.74
C LEU A 53 -8.96 2.86 -3.45
N PRO A 54 -8.52 1.99 -4.37
CA PRO A 54 -8.37 0.57 -4.10
C PRO A 54 -7.44 0.32 -2.91
N VAL A 55 -7.68 -0.75 -2.16
CA VAL A 55 -6.95 -1.03 -0.91
C VAL A 55 -6.41 -2.46 -0.93
N LEU A 56 -5.10 -2.58 -0.81
CA LEU A 56 -4.41 -3.82 -0.48
C LEU A 56 -4.30 -3.94 1.05
N ARG A 57 -4.88 -4.97 1.62
CA ARG A 57 -4.87 -5.22 3.06
C ARG A 57 -3.61 -5.99 3.43
N LEU A 58 -2.60 -5.29 3.96
CA LEU A 58 -1.35 -5.92 4.35
C LEU A 58 -1.48 -6.83 5.57
N ASP A 59 -2.50 -6.61 6.40
CA ASP A 59 -2.77 -7.48 7.55
C ASP A 59 -3.25 -8.89 7.12
N ASP A 60 -3.56 -9.12 5.83
CA ASP A 60 -3.88 -10.46 5.31
C ASP A 60 -2.62 -11.30 4.97
N PHE A 61 -1.42 -10.70 5.04
CA PHE A 61 -0.14 -11.35 4.80
C PHE A 61 0.55 -11.89 6.07
N TYR A 62 -0.18 -12.07 7.17
CA TYR A 62 0.35 -12.76 8.33
C TYR A 62 0.74 -14.20 7.99
N LYS A 63 1.78 -14.71 8.65
CA LYS A 63 2.16 -16.11 8.62
C LYS A 63 1.11 -16.96 9.34
N GLU A 64 0.99 -18.23 8.99
CA GLU A 64 0.08 -19.15 9.64
C GLU A 64 0.60 -19.55 11.02
N ALA A 65 -0.29 -19.95 11.94
CA ALA A 65 0.07 -20.21 13.33
C ALA A 65 1.06 -21.39 13.52
N ASP A 66 1.17 -22.26 12.52
CA ASP A 66 2.08 -23.41 12.49
C ASP A 66 3.43 -23.11 11.82
N ASP A 67 3.64 -21.88 11.33
CA ASP A 67 4.92 -21.49 10.72
C ASP A 67 6.04 -21.51 11.78
N PRO A 68 7.10 -22.34 11.57
CA PRO A 68 8.17 -22.50 12.55
C PRO A 68 9.06 -21.24 12.71
N SER A 69 8.94 -20.28 11.80
CA SER A 69 9.70 -19.03 11.85
C SER A 69 9.02 -17.93 12.68
N LEU A 70 7.85 -18.22 13.28
CA LEU A 70 7.13 -17.24 14.08
C LEU A 70 7.91 -16.86 15.34
N PRO A 71 8.01 -15.56 15.68
CA PRO A 71 8.65 -15.10 16.89
C PRO A 71 7.79 -15.44 18.12
N LEU A 72 8.44 -15.78 19.21
CA LEU A 72 7.76 -15.99 20.49
C LEU A 72 7.92 -14.74 21.37
N VAL A 73 6.92 -14.52 22.23
CA VAL A 73 7.02 -13.51 23.28
C VAL A 73 8.10 -13.91 24.26
N GLU A 74 8.99 -12.98 24.62
CA GLU A 74 10.10 -13.24 25.55
C GLU A 74 9.59 -13.89 26.85
N GLY A 75 10.15 -15.04 27.20
CA GLY A 75 9.78 -15.84 28.38
C GLY A 75 8.43 -16.56 28.31
N SER A 76 7.82 -16.69 27.11
CA SER A 76 6.56 -17.39 26.90
C SER A 76 6.64 -18.30 25.67
N SER A 77 5.72 -19.28 25.59
CA SER A 77 5.47 -20.06 24.38
C SER A 77 4.44 -19.40 23.44
N ASP A 78 3.93 -18.23 23.80
CA ASP A 78 2.95 -17.53 22.98
C ASP A 78 3.63 -16.85 21.80
N ILE A 79 2.97 -16.88 20.63
CA ILE A 79 3.45 -16.19 19.42
C ILE A 79 3.34 -14.67 19.60
N ASP A 80 4.42 -13.95 19.24
CA ASP A 80 4.42 -12.47 19.21
C ASP A 80 3.88 -11.95 17.88
N TRP A 81 2.56 -11.82 17.81
CA TRP A 81 1.86 -11.27 16.64
C TRP A 81 2.06 -9.74 16.45
N ASP A 82 2.65 -9.05 17.41
CA ASP A 82 2.99 -7.63 17.31
C ASP A 82 4.41 -7.43 16.71
N SER A 83 5.16 -8.51 16.47
CA SER A 83 6.48 -8.50 15.82
C SER A 83 6.34 -8.50 14.30
N PRO A 84 7.16 -7.70 13.56
CA PRO A 84 7.21 -7.75 12.10
C PRO A 84 7.61 -9.12 11.53
N LEU A 85 8.26 -9.97 12.32
CA LEU A 85 8.66 -11.32 11.91
C LEU A 85 7.46 -12.29 11.80
N SER A 86 6.30 -11.93 12.38
CA SER A 86 5.06 -12.69 12.23
C SER A 86 4.35 -12.44 10.90
N TRP A 87 4.89 -11.55 10.08
CA TRP A 87 4.30 -11.10 8.83
C TRP A 87 5.20 -11.40 7.63
N ASP A 88 4.60 -11.76 6.50
CA ASP A 88 5.30 -12.08 5.25
C ASP A 88 5.50 -10.82 4.41
N ALA A 89 6.58 -10.08 4.71
CA ALA A 89 6.93 -8.86 4.02
C ALA A 89 7.26 -9.10 2.54
N ASP A 90 7.82 -10.28 2.19
CA ASP A 90 8.21 -10.60 0.83
C ASP A 90 6.99 -10.83 -0.05
N ALA A 91 6.01 -11.60 0.43
CA ALA A 91 4.76 -11.80 -0.29
C ALA A 91 3.98 -10.48 -0.44
N ALA A 92 3.96 -9.63 0.58
CA ALA A 92 3.31 -8.31 0.52
C ALA A 92 3.96 -7.38 -0.52
N VAL A 93 5.29 -7.34 -0.58
CA VAL A 93 6.02 -6.55 -1.60
C VAL A 93 5.81 -7.13 -2.98
N ALA A 94 5.81 -8.46 -3.15
CA ALA A 94 5.53 -9.10 -4.44
C ALA A 94 4.14 -8.70 -4.97
N ALA A 95 3.11 -8.74 -4.12
CA ALA A 95 1.77 -8.29 -4.49
C ALA A 95 1.72 -6.80 -4.90
N ILE A 96 2.47 -5.93 -4.22
CA ILE A 96 2.59 -4.50 -4.60
C ILE A 96 3.25 -4.37 -5.97
N VAL A 97 4.33 -5.12 -6.25
CA VAL A 97 5.02 -5.11 -7.55
C VAL A 97 4.07 -5.55 -8.67
N GLU A 98 3.34 -6.64 -8.49
CA GLU A 98 2.36 -7.14 -9.46
C GLU A 98 1.26 -6.12 -9.73
N LEU A 99 0.70 -5.49 -8.69
CA LEU A 99 -0.31 -4.44 -8.83
C LEU A 99 0.23 -3.23 -9.60
N CYS A 100 1.46 -2.81 -9.32
CA CYS A 100 2.07 -1.68 -10.01
C CYS A 100 2.37 -2.00 -11.49
N ALA A 101 2.73 -3.24 -11.81
CA ALA A 101 3.07 -3.67 -13.15
C ALA A 101 1.85 -4.04 -14.00
N GLY A 102 0.92 -4.82 -13.45
CA GLY A 102 -0.20 -5.42 -14.17
C GLY A 102 -1.58 -4.93 -13.74
N GLY A 103 -1.69 -4.17 -12.65
CA GLY A 103 -2.95 -3.69 -12.10
C GLY A 103 -3.83 -4.78 -11.47
N ARG A 104 -3.34 -6.00 -11.35
CA ARG A 104 -4.08 -7.14 -10.80
C ARG A 104 -3.15 -8.13 -10.12
N THR A 105 -3.57 -8.71 -9.00
CA THR A 105 -2.86 -9.79 -8.29
C THR A 105 -3.82 -10.64 -7.46
N GLU A 106 -3.38 -11.85 -7.10
CA GLU A 106 -4.06 -12.68 -6.11
C GLU A 106 -3.52 -12.35 -4.73
N VAL A 107 -4.42 -12.09 -3.77
CA VAL A 107 -4.05 -11.75 -2.40
C VAL A 107 -4.65 -12.78 -1.43
N PRO A 108 -3.96 -13.11 -0.33
CA PRO A 108 -4.49 -14.01 0.67
C PRO A 108 -5.69 -13.39 1.39
N VAL A 109 -6.59 -14.26 1.86
CA VAL A 109 -7.63 -13.91 2.83
C VAL A 109 -7.25 -14.56 4.15
N TYR A 110 -6.97 -13.74 5.17
CA TYR A 110 -6.50 -14.22 6.46
C TYR A 110 -7.56 -14.09 7.54
N SER A 111 -7.73 -15.18 8.30
CA SER A 111 -8.62 -15.22 9.46
C SER A 111 -7.83 -15.06 10.75
N ILE A 112 -8.00 -13.92 11.43
CA ILE A 112 -7.40 -13.68 12.75
C ILE A 112 -7.94 -14.69 13.80
N ALA A 113 -9.18 -15.16 13.63
CA ALA A 113 -9.81 -16.08 14.57
C ALA A 113 -9.14 -17.47 14.56
N THR A 114 -8.72 -17.94 13.40
CA THR A 114 -8.04 -19.23 13.20
C THR A 114 -6.54 -19.07 13.03
N SER A 115 -6.03 -17.84 12.94
CA SER A 115 -4.61 -17.53 12.63
C SER A 115 -4.11 -18.31 11.42
N SER A 116 -4.90 -18.33 10.35
CA SER A 116 -4.60 -19.06 9.12
C SER A 116 -5.16 -18.38 7.89
N ARG A 117 -4.58 -18.67 6.72
CA ARG A 117 -5.12 -18.28 5.41
C ARG A 117 -6.32 -19.15 5.10
N THR A 118 -7.45 -18.53 4.76
CA THR A 118 -8.72 -19.21 4.46
C THR A 118 -9.03 -19.30 2.98
N GLY A 119 -8.22 -18.61 2.13
CA GLY A 119 -8.38 -18.58 0.69
C GLY A 119 -7.55 -17.49 0.04
N THR A 120 -7.86 -17.22 -1.22
CA THR A 120 -7.30 -16.11 -2.01
C THR A 120 -8.44 -15.33 -2.64
N GLU A 121 -8.20 -14.04 -2.90
CA GLU A 121 -9.09 -13.19 -3.70
C GLU A 121 -8.30 -12.40 -4.72
N THR A 122 -8.93 -12.04 -5.83
CA THR A 122 -8.31 -11.21 -6.85
C THR A 122 -8.51 -9.75 -6.52
N LEU A 123 -7.44 -8.98 -6.35
CA LEU A 123 -7.47 -7.53 -6.29
C LEU A 123 -7.18 -6.94 -7.68
N ASP A 124 -8.13 -6.19 -8.24
CA ASP A 124 -8.00 -5.52 -9.54
C ASP A 124 -8.03 -4.01 -9.36
N ILE A 125 -6.95 -3.35 -9.76
CA ILE A 125 -6.76 -1.89 -9.73
C ILE A 125 -6.45 -1.31 -11.11
N SER A 126 -6.66 -2.07 -12.19
CA SER A 126 -6.19 -1.78 -13.55
C SER A 126 -6.63 -0.41 -14.12
N ARG A 127 -7.61 0.23 -13.49
CA ARG A 127 -8.10 1.56 -13.90
C ARG A 127 -7.61 2.71 -13.01
N THR A 128 -6.71 2.44 -12.08
CA THR A 128 -6.31 3.42 -11.07
C THR A 128 -4.79 3.56 -11.03
N PRO A 129 -4.23 4.79 -11.19
CA PRO A 129 -2.79 5.00 -11.13
C PRO A 129 -2.24 5.00 -9.70
N LEU A 130 -3.10 4.85 -8.70
CA LEU A 130 -2.75 4.92 -7.29
C LEU A 130 -3.63 3.99 -6.47
N PHE A 131 -3.05 3.26 -5.52
CA PHE A 131 -3.76 2.47 -4.53
C PHE A 131 -3.12 2.61 -3.15
N ILE A 132 -3.84 2.18 -2.12
CA ILE A 132 -3.37 2.18 -0.73
C ILE A 132 -3.01 0.76 -0.34
N ALA A 133 -1.83 0.55 0.25
CA ALA A 133 -1.50 -0.67 0.99
C ALA A 133 -1.51 -0.35 2.49
N GLU A 134 -2.52 -0.88 3.21
CA GLU A 134 -2.71 -0.58 4.63
C GLU A 134 -2.38 -1.75 5.54
N GLY A 135 -1.66 -1.48 6.61
CA GLY A 135 -1.35 -2.47 7.64
C GLY A 135 -0.51 -1.88 8.77
N ILE A 136 -0.41 -2.63 9.88
CA ILE A 136 0.41 -2.17 11.01
C ILE A 136 1.90 -2.23 10.68
N PHE A 137 2.32 -3.12 9.77
CA PHE A 137 3.71 -3.30 9.32
C PHE A 137 4.02 -2.60 7.99
N ALA A 138 3.10 -1.78 7.45
CA ALA A 138 3.34 -1.08 6.19
C ALA A 138 4.61 -0.20 6.22
N ALA A 139 5.04 0.29 7.39
CA ALA A 139 6.27 1.06 7.51
C ALA A 139 7.53 0.23 7.25
N ASP A 140 7.49 -1.08 7.50
CA ASP A 140 8.65 -1.98 7.38
C ASP A 140 9.10 -2.20 5.93
N ILE A 141 8.23 -1.91 4.96
CA ILE A 141 8.50 -2.05 3.52
C ILE A 141 8.69 -0.70 2.81
N VAL A 142 8.72 0.44 3.53
CA VAL A 142 8.87 1.77 2.93
C VAL A 142 10.14 1.87 2.10
N ALA A 143 11.29 1.49 2.67
CA ALA A 143 12.58 1.57 1.97
C ALA A 143 12.57 0.72 0.68
N ARG A 144 12.06 -0.51 0.75
CA ARG A 144 11.97 -1.43 -0.41
C ARG A 144 11.11 -0.85 -1.52
N CYS A 145 9.92 -0.34 -1.21
CA CYS A 145 9.03 0.28 -2.19
C CYS A 145 9.63 1.58 -2.78
N GLN A 146 10.40 2.32 -1.99
CA GLN A 146 11.09 3.53 -2.44
C GLN A 146 12.24 3.20 -3.40
N GLU A 147 13.08 2.22 -3.07
CA GLU A 147 14.18 1.73 -3.91
C GLU A 147 13.68 1.21 -5.27
N MET A 148 12.54 0.54 -5.29
CA MET A 148 11.89 0.07 -6.51
C MET A 148 11.16 1.18 -7.29
N GLY A 149 11.09 2.42 -6.78
CA GLY A 149 10.36 3.53 -7.42
C GLY A 149 8.84 3.40 -7.41
N LEU A 150 8.30 2.48 -6.61
CA LEU A 150 6.85 2.19 -6.52
C LEU A 150 6.12 3.10 -5.53
N LEU A 151 6.84 3.73 -4.60
CA LEU A 151 6.26 4.51 -3.52
C LEU A 151 5.76 5.88 -4.02
N ALA A 152 4.48 6.16 -3.79
CA ALA A 152 3.92 7.50 -3.96
C ALA A 152 4.05 8.32 -2.66
N ASP A 153 3.76 7.70 -1.52
CA ASP A 153 3.87 8.30 -0.19
C ASP A 153 3.83 7.21 0.88
N ALA A 154 4.34 7.53 2.09
CA ALA A 154 4.24 6.69 3.27
C ALA A 154 3.65 7.49 4.43
N ILE A 155 2.47 7.11 4.90
CA ILE A 155 1.69 7.85 5.89
C ILE A 155 1.52 7.02 7.16
N CYS A 156 1.98 7.56 8.30
CA CYS A 156 1.67 7.03 9.61
C CYS A 156 0.50 7.80 10.23
N LEU A 157 -0.69 7.20 10.20
CA LEU A 157 -1.89 7.83 10.74
C LEU A 157 -1.84 7.83 12.27
N ARG A 158 -1.74 9.02 12.87
CA ARG A 158 -1.82 9.22 14.31
C ARG A 158 -3.16 9.80 14.72
N GLY A 159 -3.66 9.34 15.85
CA GLY A 159 -4.87 9.87 16.48
C GLY A 159 -4.57 10.35 17.90
N ARG A 160 -5.61 10.81 18.60
CA ARG A 160 -5.51 10.99 20.06
C ARG A 160 -5.49 9.62 20.71
N PRO A 161 -4.50 9.27 21.55
CA PRO A 161 -4.36 7.93 22.14
C PRO A 161 -5.64 7.45 22.87
N SER A 162 -6.34 8.36 23.56
CA SER A 162 -7.63 8.06 24.22
C SER A 162 -8.74 7.67 23.23
N THR A 163 -8.78 8.30 22.05
CA THR A 163 -9.75 7.97 21.00
C THR A 163 -9.44 6.62 20.37
N THR A 164 -8.17 6.35 20.12
CA THR A 164 -7.67 5.07 19.60
C THR A 164 -7.99 3.94 20.57
N PHE A 165 -7.73 4.14 21.86
CA PHE A 165 -8.08 3.21 22.93
C PHE A 165 -9.58 2.87 22.93
N ARG A 166 -10.45 3.90 22.97
CA ARG A 166 -11.92 3.69 23.00
C ARG A 166 -12.43 2.94 21.79
N ARG A 167 -11.93 3.24 20.59
CA ARG A 167 -12.33 2.55 19.36
C ARG A 167 -11.91 1.09 19.36
N ARG A 168 -10.67 0.80 19.79
CA ARG A 168 -10.16 -0.57 19.93
C ARG A 168 -10.99 -1.35 20.94
N LEU A 169 -11.20 -0.79 22.12
CA LEU A 169 -12.02 -1.43 23.16
C LEU A 169 -13.44 -1.76 22.66
N ALA A 170 -14.10 -0.80 22.00
CA ALA A 170 -15.45 -1.00 21.47
C ALA A 170 -15.48 -2.09 20.38
N ARG A 171 -14.45 -2.18 19.53
CA ARG A 171 -14.34 -3.26 18.54
C ARG A 171 -14.15 -4.61 19.20
N ASP A 172 -13.19 -4.72 20.10
CA ASP A 172 -12.82 -5.98 20.77
C ASP A 172 -13.96 -6.53 21.64
N LEU A 173 -14.78 -5.64 22.21
CA LEU A 173 -16.01 -6.01 22.93
C LEU A 173 -17.10 -6.54 21.98
N ARG A 174 -17.30 -5.91 20.81
CA ARG A 174 -18.29 -6.39 19.82
C ARG A 174 -17.90 -7.76 19.25
N GLU A 175 -16.63 -8.01 19.09
CA GLU A 175 -16.09 -9.25 18.54
C GLU A 175 -15.93 -10.35 19.59
N GLY A 176 -16.27 -10.09 20.87
CA GLY A 176 -16.28 -11.08 21.95
C GLY A 176 -14.92 -11.76 22.23
N ARG A 177 -13.82 -11.10 21.83
CA ARG A 177 -12.50 -11.75 21.75
C ARG A 177 -11.89 -12.15 23.10
N LYS A 178 -12.14 -11.37 24.18
CA LYS A 178 -11.52 -11.58 25.51
C LYS A 178 -12.34 -10.90 26.61
N SER A 179 -12.03 -11.23 27.88
CA SER A 179 -12.67 -10.63 29.05
C SER A 179 -12.37 -9.13 29.18
N LEU A 180 -13.31 -8.36 29.73
CA LEU A 180 -13.20 -6.90 29.87
C LEU A 180 -11.95 -6.45 30.66
N PRO A 181 -11.55 -7.07 31.79
CA PRO A 181 -10.32 -6.67 32.48
C PRO A 181 -9.06 -6.86 31.64
N PHE A 182 -8.98 -7.93 30.84
CA PHE A 182 -7.88 -8.16 29.93
C PHE A 182 -7.82 -7.08 28.83
N LEU A 183 -8.96 -6.74 28.23
CA LEU A 183 -9.05 -5.71 27.18
C LEU A 183 -8.64 -4.33 27.70
N LEU A 184 -9.04 -3.96 28.92
CA LEU A 184 -8.65 -2.70 29.54
C LEU A 184 -7.14 -2.65 29.80
N ARG A 185 -6.55 -3.71 30.38
CA ARG A 185 -5.11 -3.78 30.65
C ARG A 185 -4.29 -3.75 29.36
N ARG A 186 -4.69 -4.52 28.34
CA ARG A 186 -4.06 -4.52 27.02
C ARG A 186 -4.18 -3.16 26.36
N GLY A 187 -5.37 -2.58 26.35
CA GLY A 187 -5.62 -1.26 25.76
C GLY A 187 -4.79 -0.15 26.39
N TRP A 188 -4.63 -0.17 27.71
CA TRP A 188 -3.78 0.78 28.44
C TRP A 188 -2.31 0.64 28.06
N ARG A 189 -1.79 -0.59 27.98
CA ARG A 189 -0.42 -0.87 27.56
C ARG A 189 -0.17 -0.36 26.13
N LEU A 190 -1.07 -0.66 25.19
CA LEU A 190 -0.98 -0.22 23.80
C LEU A 190 -1.12 1.31 23.67
N MET A 191 -1.92 1.96 24.51
CA MET A 191 -2.02 3.42 24.53
C MET A 191 -0.69 4.07 24.94
N ARG A 192 0.03 3.48 25.91
CA ARG A 192 1.37 3.95 26.30
C ARG A 192 2.42 3.68 25.21
N ALA A 193 2.32 2.55 24.53
CA ALA A 193 3.22 2.18 23.44
C ALA A 193 2.99 2.99 22.14
N GLU A 194 1.84 3.66 21.99
CA GLU A 194 1.44 4.34 20.76
C GLU A 194 2.48 5.38 20.27
N ARG A 195 3.09 6.13 21.21
CA ARG A 195 4.15 7.08 20.87
C ARG A 195 5.39 6.40 20.32
N GLY A 196 5.79 5.26 20.89
CA GLY A 196 6.91 4.45 20.42
C GLY A 196 6.64 3.85 19.04
N ILE A 197 5.41 3.37 18.80
CA ILE A 197 4.98 2.85 17.50
C ILE A 197 5.08 3.95 16.42
N VAL A 198 4.53 5.15 16.70
CA VAL A 198 4.61 6.27 15.76
C VAL A 198 6.05 6.68 15.50
N ALA A 199 6.88 6.78 16.56
CA ALA A 199 8.31 7.13 16.42
C ALA A 199 9.06 6.09 15.57
N ARG A 200 8.81 4.78 15.79
CA ARG A 200 9.39 3.71 14.97
C ARG A 200 8.99 3.83 13.50
N HIS A 201 7.69 4.01 13.22
CA HIS A 201 7.22 4.14 11.84
C HIS A 201 7.78 5.39 11.14
N THR A 202 7.96 6.48 11.88
CA THR A 202 8.61 7.70 11.36
C THR A 202 10.08 7.46 11.06
N ALA A 203 10.78 6.73 11.91
CA ALA A 203 12.18 6.35 11.67
C ALA A 203 12.35 5.45 10.45
N LEU A 204 11.31 4.66 10.09
CA LEU A 204 11.24 3.84 8.88
C LEU A 204 10.79 4.63 7.62
N GLY A 205 10.65 5.95 7.72
CA GLY A 205 10.34 6.82 6.57
C GLY A 205 8.86 7.19 6.39
N ALA A 206 7.97 6.78 7.30
CA ALA A 206 6.56 7.16 7.20
C ALA A 206 6.30 8.55 7.82
N HIS A 207 5.54 9.41 7.14
CA HIS A 207 5.16 10.72 7.64
C HIS A 207 4.01 10.62 8.65
N ALA A 208 4.25 11.01 9.90
CA ALA A 208 3.26 10.96 10.96
C ALA A 208 2.31 12.16 10.89
N CYS A 209 1.04 11.94 10.60
CA CYS A 209 0.06 13.02 10.46
C CYS A 209 -1.33 12.67 10.98
N ALA A 210 -2.16 13.68 11.17
CA ALA A 210 -3.57 13.55 11.51
C ALA A 210 -4.41 13.21 10.27
N ARG A 211 -5.68 12.84 10.49
CA ARG A 211 -6.57 12.37 9.42
C ARG A 211 -6.75 13.36 8.26
N ASP A 212 -6.96 14.63 8.57
CA ASP A 212 -7.28 15.62 7.54
C ASP A 212 -6.05 15.92 6.67
N GLU A 213 -4.87 15.96 7.28
CA GLU A 213 -3.60 16.05 6.58
C GLU A 213 -3.36 14.79 5.72
N ALA A 214 -3.64 13.60 6.25
CA ALA A 214 -3.53 12.35 5.50
C ALA A 214 -4.43 12.34 4.26
N LEU A 215 -5.68 12.82 4.37
CA LEU A 215 -6.57 12.96 3.21
C LEU A 215 -6.03 13.95 2.17
N GLY A 216 -5.47 15.08 2.63
CA GLY A 216 -4.82 16.05 1.74
C GLY A 216 -3.62 15.45 0.98
N ARG A 217 -2.79 14.66 1.67
CA ARG A 217 -1.65 13.95 1.05
C ARG A 217 -2.11 12.91 0.03
N LEU A 218 -3.13 12.10 0.35
CA LEU A 218 -3.73 11.15 -0.61
C LEU A 218 -4.27 11.85 -1.85
N ALA A 219 -4.99 12.96 -1.67
CA ALA A 219 -5.49 13.76 -2.78
C ALA A 219 -4.36 14.36 -3.64
N ALA A 220 -3.26 14.80 -3.01
CA ALA A 220 -2.09 15.31 -3.72
C ALA A 220 -1.38 14.21 -4.52
N CYS A 221 -1.26 12.99 -3.98
CA CYS A 221 -0.73 11.84 -4.70
C CYS A 221 -1.61 11.47 -5.90
N ALA A 222 -2.92 11.41 -5.72
CA ALA A 222 -3.88 11.12 -6.79
C ALA A 222 -3.84 12.16 -7.92
N ALA A 223 -3.57 13.42 -7.58
CA ALA A 223 -3.41 14.51 -8.55
C ALA A 223 -2.00 14.57 -9.19
N GLY A 224 -1.11 13.63 -8.90
CA GLY A 224 0.27 13.59 -9.40
C GLY A 224 1.19 14.70 -8.87
N ARG A 225 0.75 15.48 -7.86
CA ARG A 225 1.49 16.62 -7.31
C ARG A 225 2.44 16.26 -6.18
N HIS A 226 2.31 15.08 -5.60
CA HIS A 226 3.17 14.63 -4.51
C HIS A 226 4.32 13.80 -5.07
N ARG A 227 5.53 14.38 -5.04
CA ARG A 227 6.78 13.64 -5.26
C ARG A 227 7.40 13.39 -3.89
N THR A 228 7.63 12.14 -3.52
CA THR A 228 8.43 11.82 -2.34
C THR A 228 9.83 12.37 -2.60
N THR A 229 10.21 13.45 -1.90
CA THR A 229 11.59 13.91 -1.89
C THR A 229 12.39 12.83 -1.17
N ALA A 230 13.29 12.16 -1.90
CA ALA A 230 14.30 11.34 -1.28
C ALA A 230 15.04 12.22 -0.26
N ALA A 231 15.09 11.77 1.00
CA ALA A 231 15.95 12.40 1.99
C ALA A 231 17.39 12.28 1.48
N ALA A 232 18.02 13.45 1.29
CA ALA A 232 19.43 13.56 0.97
C ALA A 232 20.28 13.22 2.21
#